data_4721661c211693c80b4a6364e243a7d2
#
_entry.id   4721661c211693c80b4a6364e243a7d2
#
_cell.length_a   1.000
_cell.length_b   1.000
_cell.length_c   1.000
_cell.angle_alpha   90.00
_cell.angle_beta   90.00
_cell.angle_gamma   90.00
#
_symmetry.space_group_name_H-M   'P 1'
#
loop_
_entity.id
_entity.type
_entity.pdbx_description
1 polymer ?
#
loop_
_entity_poly.entity_id
_entity_poly.type
_entity_poly.pdbx_seq_one_letter_code
_entity_poly.pdbx_strand_id
1 'polypeptide(L)'
;MSLYDDASLIAYPSGYKESKIYAQKPVSGAGDLTFSRASSATRTNSEGLIETAAIIGGELVVNGDFASDTAWTKSANWSIADGKATSTGSGRMFQSLPYLELNVGTQVIVSFDIVDRTSNGVVVDCYGAVSPLFSEVGSYSFIGTTTNVTNIYINNSGAGNLIGSIDNVSV
;
A
#
# COMPACT_ATOMS: atom_id res chain seq x y z
N MET A 1 -14.15 -26.68 -39.59
CA MET A 1 -12.82 -26.08 -39.27
C MET A 1 -13.06 -25.00 -38.23
N SER A 2 -12.34 -25.00 -37.16
CA SER A 2 -12.52 -24.04 -36.07
C SER A 2 -11.64 -22.83 -36.35
N LEU A 3 -12.10 -21.60 -36.08
CA LEU A 3 -11.26 -20.39 -36.14
C LEU A 3 -9.98 -20.51 -35.31
N TYR A 4 -10.02 -21.32 -34.25
CA TYR A 4 -8.86 -21.62 -33.41
C TYR A 4 -7.81 -22.42 -34.18
N ASP A 5 -8.21 -23.35 -35.02
CA ASP A 5 -7.28 -24.21 -35.77
C ASP A 5 -6.54 -23.43 -36.86
N ASP A 6 -7.24 -22.47 -37.47
CA ASP A 6 -6.70 -21.64 -38.57
C ASP A 6 -5.91 -20.41 -38.09
N ALA A 7 -6.05 -20.03 -36.81
CA ALA A 7 -5.37 -18.86 -36.28
C ALA A 7 -3.86 -19.14 -36.04
N SER A 8 -3.03 -18.24 -36.50
CA SER A 8 -1.58 -18.24 -36.20
C SER A 8 -1.23 -17.56 -34.87
N LEU A 9 -2.09 -16.63 -34.42
CA LEU A 9 -1.94 -15.93 -33.15
C LEU A 9 -3.30 -15.79 -32.47
N ILE A 10 -3.37 -16.19 -31.21
CA ILE A 10 -4.50 -15.95 -30.32
C ILE A 10 -3.95 -15.39 -29.01
N ALA A 11 -4.28 -14.13 -28.69
CA ALA A 11 -3.90 -13.48 -27.45
C ALA A 11 -5.15 -13.08 -26.68
N TYR A 12 -5.14 -13.28 -25.37
CA TYR A 12 -6.23 -12.92 -24.45
C TYR A 12 -5.77 -11.81 -23.49
N PRO A 13 -6.58 -10.78 -23.28
CA PRO A 13 -6.29 -9.73 -22.30
C PRO A 13 -6.18 -10.23 -20.86
N SER A 14 -6.80 -11.38 -20.55
CA SER A 14 -6.75 -12.00 -19.22
C SER A 14 -5.42 -12.68 -18.90
N GLY A 15 -4.56 -12.88 -19.88
CA GLY A 15 -3.24 -13.52 -19.73
C GLY A 15 -2.11 -12.53 -19.41
N TYR A 16 -2.40 -11.39 -18.78
CA TYR A 16 -1.39 -10.39 -18.43
C TYR A 16 -0.63 -10.72 -17.15
N LYS A 17 0.69 -10.69 -17.22
CA LYS A 17 1.59 -10.76 -16.06
C LYS A 17 2.96 -10.16 -16.43
N GLU A 18 3.56 -9.39 -15.53
CA GLU A 18 4.93 -8.87 -15.68
C GLU A 18 5.15 -8.11 -17.01
N SER A 19 4.23 -7.22 -17.34
CA SER A 19 4.25 -6.44 -18.59
C SER A 19 4.18 -7.29 -19.87
N LYS A 20 3.63 -8.50 -19.78
CA LYS A 20 3.41 -9.38 -20.92
C LYS A 20 1.93 -9.75 -21.06
N ILE A 21 1.48 -9.81 -22.31
CA ILE A 21 0.23 -10.48 -22.69
C ILE A 21 0.64 -11.81 -23.32
N TYR A 22 0.27 -12.90 -22.68
CA TYR A 22 0.60 -14.23 -23.13
C TYR A 22 -0.31 -14.66 -24.27
N ALA A 23 0.29 -15.15 -25.34
CA ALA A 23 -0.47 -15.75 -26.43
C ALA A 23 -0.96 -17.15 -26.01
N GLN A 24 -2.23 -17.43 -26.30
CA GLN A 24 -2.73 -18.78 -26.18
C GLN A 24 -2.23 -19.69 -27.32
N LYS A 25 -1.98 -19.08 -28.45
CA LYS A 25 -1.39 -19.73 -29.62
C LYS A 25 -0.39 -18.75 -30.29
N PRO A 26 0.83 -19.15 -30.59
CA PRO A 26 1.45 -20.44 -30.27
C PRO A 26 1.79 -20.58 -28.77
N VAL A 27 1.65 -21.77 -28.23
CA VAL A 27 1.94 -22.09 -26.83
C VAL A 27 3.43 -22.02 -26.47
N SER A 28 4.27 -21.85 -27.44
CA SER A 28 5.73 -21.69 -27.28
C SER A 28 6.14 -20.31 -26.70
N GLY A 29 5.19 -19.38 -26.56
CA GLY A 29 5.48 -17.99 -26.16
C GLY A 29 5.97 -17.09 -27.30
N ALA A 30 6.15 -17.62 -28.52
CA ALA A 30 6.61 -16.81 -29.66
C ALA A 30 5.63 -15.71 -30.08
N GLY A 31 4.36 -15.80 -29.64
CA GLY A 31 3.32 -14.81 -29.86
C GLY A 31 3.09 -13.89 -28.66
N ASP A 32 3.85 -14.02 -27.59
CA ASP A 32 3.71 -13.17 -26.40
C ASP A 32 4.08 -11.73 -26.72
N LEU A 33 3.25 -10.80 -26.27
CA LEU A 33 3.46 -9.37 -26.45
C LEU A 33 4.05 -8.77 -25.19
N THR A 34 5.21 -8.14 -25.33
CA THR A 34 5.81 -7.32 -24.27
C THR A 34 5.44 -5.87 -24.53
N PHE A 35 4.95 -5.17 -23.51
CA PHE A 35 4.67 -3.75 -23.66
C PHE A 35 5.28 -2.96 -22.50
N SER A 36 5.68 -1.74 -22.80
CA SER A 36 6.07 -0.74 -21.82
C SER A 36 5.23 0.51 -22.03
N ARG A 37 4.98 1.23 -20.97
CA ARG A 37 4.14 2.41 -21.00
C ARG A 37 4.81 3.53 -20.21
N ALA A 38 5.00 4.68 -20.85
CA ALA A 38 5.54 5.87 -20.20
C ALA A 38 4.46 6.70 -19.46
N SER A 39 3.18 6.36 -19.65
CA SER A 39 2.04 7.04 -19.02
C SER A 39 1.25 6.08 -18.13
N SER A 40 0.56 6.63 -17.12
CA SER A 40 -0.38 5.84 -16.29
C SER A 40 -1.48 5.21 -17.16
N ALA A 41 -1.87 3.99 -16.79
CA ALA A 41 -3.04 3.33 -17.38
C ALA A 41 -4.32 3.92 -16.80
N THR A 42 -5.40 3.86 -17.55
CA THR A 42 -6.74 4.13 -17.04
C THR A 42 -7.59 2.87 -17.14
N ARG A 43 -8.53 2.72 -16.22
CA ARG A 43 -9.55 1.66 -16.23
C ARG A 43 -10.92 2.27 -15.97
N THR A 44 -11.96 1.54 -16.33
CA THR A 44 -13.32 1.90 -15.93
C THR A 44 -13.61 1.21 -14.59
N ASN A 45 -14.04 1.97 -13.60
CA ASN A 45 -14.44 1.44 -12.29
C ASN A 45 -15.87 0.84 -12.34
N SER A 46 -16.35 0.32 -11.21
CA SER A 46 -17.68 -0.29 -11.10
C SER A 46 -18.84 0.68 -11.32
N GLU A 47 -18.60 1.98 -11.27
CA GLU A 47 -19.59 3.03 -11.52
C GLU A 47 -19.59 3.51 -12.98
N GLY A 48 -18.73 2.93 -13.84
CA GLY A 48 -18.60 3.32 -15.23
C GLY A 48 -17.72 4.54 -15.47
N LEU A 49 -17.04 5.06 -14.44
CA LEU A 49 -16.15 6.21 -14.53
C LEU A 49 -14.73 5.77 -14.90
N ILE A 50 -14.04 6.61 -15.68
CA ILE A 50 -12.62 6.39 -16.01
C ILE A 50 -11.77 6.84 -14.83
N GLU A 51 -10.98 5.93 -14.28
CA GLU A 51 -10.01 6.21 -13.23
C GLU A 51 -8.58 5.81 -13.67
N THR A 52 -7.58 6.40 -13.04
CA THR A 52 -6.20 5.98 -13.25
C THR A 52 -5.99 4.61 -12.61
N ALA A 53 -5.50 3.65 -13.40
CA ALA A 53 -5.05 2.37 -12.84
C ALA A 53 -3.72 2.62 -12.12
N ALA A 54 -3.76 2.61 -10.80
CA ALA A 54 -2.54 2.67 -10.01
C ALA A 54 -1.73 1.37 -10.22
N ILE A 55 -0.44 1.51 -10.52
CA ILE A 55 0.50 0.40 -10.37
C ILE A 55 0.77 0.34 -8.86
N ILE A 56 0.23 -0.66 -8.19
CA ILE A 56 0.56 -0.90 -6.78
C ILE A 56 1.94 -1.56 -6.78
N GLY A 57 2.90 -0.90 -6.15
CA GLY A 57 4.24 -1.43 -5.88
C GLY A 57 4.22 -2.60 -4.91
N GLY A 58 5.38 -3.14 -4.58
CA GLY A 58 5.51 -4.11 -3.50
C GLY A 58 5.27 -3.46 -2.14
N GLU A 59 4.94 -4.29 -1.14
CA GLU A 59 4.82 -3.86 0.26
C GLU A 59 6.15 -3.28 0.77
N LEU A 60 6.11 -2.11 1.38
CA LEU A 60 7.28 -1.41 1.89
C LEU A 60 7.44 -1.56 3.42
N VAL A 61 6.37 -1.81 4.15
CA VAL A 61 6.39 -1.99 5.60
C VAL A 61 6.82 -3.42 5.94
N VAL A 62 7.71 -3.54 6.89
CA VAL A 62 8.11 -4.83 7.46
C VAL A 62 7.41 -5.02 8.79
N ASN A 63 6.82 -6.20 9.02
CA ASN A 63 6.12 -6.52 10.27
C ASN A 63 4.97 -5.52 10.56
N GLY A 64 4.16 -5.22 9.55
CA GLY A 64 3.01 -4.35 9.68
C GLY A 64 1.83 -5.01 10.40
N ASP A 65 1.83 -6.34 10.51
CA ASP A 65 0.93 -7.19 11.30
C ASP A 65 1.37 -7.32 12.77
N PHE A 66 2.46 -6.65 13.15
CA PHE A 66 3.03 -6.66 14.50
C PHE A 66 3.18 -8.04 15.15
N ALA A 67 3.44 -9.07 14.32
CA ALA A 67 3.64 -10.45 14.78
C ALA A 67 4.82 -10.61 15.75
N SER A 68 5.76 -9.68 15.72
CA SER A 68 6.92 -9.63 16.61
C SER A 68 7.27 -8.20 17.01
N ASP A 69 7.99 -8.02 18.13
CA ASP A 69 8.47 -6.71 18.57
C ASP A 69 9.77 -6.31 17.87
N THR A 70 9.72 -6.23 16.54
CA THR A 70 10.87 -5.90 15.67
C THR A 70 10.49 -4.88 14.62
N ALA A 71 11.47 -4.37 13.89
CA ALA A 71 11.35 -3.46 12.74
C ALA A 71 10.82 -2.06 13.05
N TRP A 72 10.20 -1.83 14.20
CA TRP A 72 9.62 -0.55 14.58
C TRP A 72 10.40 0.11 15.73
N THR A 73 10.77 1.36 15.56
CA THR A 73 11.28 2.20 16.65
C THR A 73 10.12 2.84 17.39
N LYS A 74 10.09 2.71 18.70
CA LYS A 74 8.98 3.10 19.56
C LYS A 74 9.39 4.10 20.63
N SER A 75 8.55 5.09 20.91
CA SER A 75 8.65 5.87 22.15
C SER A 75 8.12 5.07 23.36
N ALA A 76 8.37 5.55 24.57
CA ALA A 76 8.07 4.84 25.81
C ALA A 76 6.58 4.43 25.98
N ASN A 77 5.67 5.13 25.34
CA ASN A 77 4.23 4.86 25.45
C ASN A 77 3.72 3.89 24.38
N TRP A 78 4.60 3.29 23.58
CA TRP A 78 4.25 2.31 22.57
C TRP A 78 4.82 0.93 22.91
N SER A 79 4.01 -0.10 22.75
CA SER A 79 4.42 -1.50 22.87
C SER A 79 3.86 -2.32 21.70
N ILE A 80 4.57 -3.36 21.31
CA ILE A 80 4.11 -4.36 20.35
C ILE A 80 4.01 -5.69 21.08
N ALA A 81 2.81 -6.23 21.12
CA ALA A 81 2.50 -7.54 21.71
C ALA A 81 1.16 -8.06 21.15
N ASP A 82 0.98 -9.35 21.17
CA ASP A 82 -0.27 -10.03 20.79
C ASP A 82 -0.76 -9.64 19.37
N GLY A 83 0.18 -9.46 18.44
CA GLY A 83 -0.13 -9.12 17.03
C GLY A 83 -0.70 -7.73 16.86
N LYS A 84 -0.36 -6.77 17.70
CA LYS A 84 -0.79 -5.37 17.57
C LYS A 84 0.18 -4.39 18.21
N ALA A 85 0.15 -3.15 17.78
CA ALA A 85 0.86 -2.04 18.40
C ALA A 85 -0.09 -1.23 19.26
N THR A 86 0.22 -1.11 20.55
CA THR A 86 -0.62 -0.43 21.55
C THR A 86 0.06 0.83 22.04
N SER A 87 -0.70 1.93 22.06
CA SER A 87 -0.30 3.23 22.60
C SER A 87 -1.08 3.54 23.89
N THR A 88 -0.36 3.99 24.92
CA THR A 88 -0.94 4.41 26.21
C THR A 88 -0.88 5.93 26.43
N GLY A 89 -0.40 6.68 25.47
CA GLY A 89 -0.28 8.14 25.60
C GLY A 89 0.50 8.79 24.45
N SER A 90 0.95 10.00 24.70
CA SER A 90 1.70 10.78 23.71
C SER A 90 3.00 10.09 23.30
N GLY A 91 3.32 10.18 22.02
CA GLY A 91 4.52 9.61 21.45
C GLY A 91 4.27 9.07 20.05
N ARG A 92 5.30 8.56 19.45
CA ARG A 92 5.25 8.01 18.09
C ARG A 92 5.96 6.68 18.01
N MET A 93 5.55 5.89 17.04
CA MET A 93 6.38 4.82 16.52
C MET A 93 6.68 5.10 15.05
N PHE A 94 7.79 4.56 14.56
CA PHE A 94 8.18 4.76 13.17
C PHE A 94 9.02 3.61 12.65
N GLN A 95 9.03 3.49 11.33
CA GLN A 95 9.91 2.57 10.61
C GLN A 95 10.59 3.34 9.48
N SER A 96 11.89 3.11 9.32
CA SER A 96 12.62 3.56 8.13
C SER A 96 12.32 2.60 6.98
N LEU A 97 11.59 3.07 6.00
CA LEU A 97 11.29 2.28 4.81
C LEU A 97 12.49 2.32 3.84
N PRO A 98 12.63 1.33 2.96
CA PRO A 98 13.73 1.28 2.00
C PRO A 98 13.80 2.56 1.16
N TYR A 99 14.85 3.33 1.32
CA TYR A 99 15.09 4.62 0.67
C TYR A 99 15.13 4.55 -0.87
N LEU A 100 15.37 3.39 -1.44
CA LEU A 100 15.68 3.22 -2.86
C LEU A 100 14.45 3.25 -3.78
N GLU A 101 13.23 3.20 -3.25
CA GLU A 101 12.04 3.03 -4.09
C GLU A 101 11.06 4.23 -4.06
N LEU A 102 11.15 5.11 -3.07
CA LEU A 102 10.26 6.26 -2.96
C LEU A 102 10.98 7.58 -3.23
N ASN A 103 10.72 8.16 -4.39
CA ASN A 103 11.12 9.54 -4.70
C ASN A 103 10.06 10.53 -4.21
N VAL A 104 10.46 11.77 -3.96
CA VAL A 104 9.52 12.89 -3.77
C VAL A 104 8.59 12.97 -4.97
N GLY A 105 7.29 13.09 -4.74
CA GLY A 105 6.26 13.09 -5.77
C GLY A 105 5.67 11.70 -6.07
N THR A 106 6.15 10.63 -5.42
CA THR A 106 5.56 9.30 -5.57
C THR A 106 4.23 9.23 -4.84
N GLN A 107 3.22 8.62 -5.45
CA GLN A 107 1.97 8.29 -4.76
C GLN A 107 2.14 7.00 -3.97
N VAL A 108 1.68 7.03 -2.72
CA VAL A 108 1.63 5.89 -1.82
C VAL A 108 0.20 5.64 -1.37
N ILE A 109 -0.14 4.38 -1.21
CA ILE A 109 -1.38 3.95 -0.55
C ILE A 109 -0.97 3.44 0.82
N VAL A 110 -1.48 4.07 1.86
CA VAL A 110 -1.25 3.64 3.24
C VAL A 110 -2.54 3.07 3.79
N SER A 111 -2.49 1.89 4.36
CA SER A 111 -3.63 1.27 5.05
C SER A 111 -3.23 0.80 6.45
N PHE A 112 -4.20 0.76 7.35
CA PHE A 112 -4.05 0.27 8.71
C PHE A 112 -5.41 0.06 9.36
N ASP A 113 -5.42 -0.68 10.45
CA ASP A 113 -6.60 -0.91 11.29
C ASP A 113 -6.43 -0.19 12.64
N ILE A 114 -7.49 0.49 13.12
CA ILE A 114 -7.63 0.86 14.52
C ILE A 114 -8.45 -0.27 15.16
N VAL A 115 -7.78 -1.09 15.96
CA VAL A 115 -8.38 -2.29 16.56
C VAL A 115 -9.08 -1.98 17.87
N ASP A 116 -8.53 -1.05 18.62
CA ASP A 116 -9.01 -0.65 19.93
C ASP A 116 -8.72 0.84 20.15
N ARG A 117 -9.65 1.54 20.80
CA ARG A 117 -9.55 2.96 21.08
C ARG A 117 -10.25 3.34 22.36
N THR A 118 -9.50 3.98 23.25
CA THR A 118 -10.04 4.59 24.49
C THR A 118 -10.22 6.09 24.28
N SER A 119 -9.27 6.76 23.64
CA SER A 119 -9.37 8.20 23.36
C SER A 119 -8.47 8.65 22.21
N ASN A 120 -8.71 9.87 21.73
CA ASN A 120 -8.00 10.53 20.64
C ASN A 120 -8.07 9.73 19.32
N GLY A 121 -7.13 9.92 18.43
CA GLY A 121 -7.07 9.22 17.15
C GLY A 121 -5.65 9.05 16.66
N VAL A 122 -5.50 8.48 15.49
CA VAL A 122 -4.22 8.26 14.83
C VAL A 122 -4.07 9.19 13.64
N VAL A 123 -2.88 9.72 13.48
CA VAL A 123 -2.39 10.35 12.25
C VAL A 123 -1.20 9.53 11.78
N VAL A 124 -1.16 9.19 10.51
CA VAL A 124 -0.05 8.51 9.87
C VAL A 124 0.61 9.46 8.89
N ASP A 125 1.92 9.57 8.97
CA ASP A 125 2.75 10.34 8.04
C ASP A 125 3.70 9.39 7.33
N CYS A 126 3.48 9.16 6.06
CA CYS A 126 4.34 8.34 5.22
C CYS A 126 5.11 9.26 4.26
N TYR A 127 6.39 9.49 4.56
CA TYR A 127 7.26 10.34 3.73
C TYR A 127 6.68 11.74 3.45
N GLY A 128 6.00 12.33 4.45
CA GLY A 128 5.34 13.63 4.33
C GLY A 128 3.96 13.59 3.65
N ALA A 129 3.48 12.42 3.25
CA ALA A 129 2.08 12.18 2.93
C ALA A 129 1.32 11.97 4.24
N VAL A 130 0.70 13.01 4.77
CA VAL A 130 0.05 13.01 6.08
C VAL A 130 -1.42 12.69 5.93
N SER A 131 -1.91 11.71 6.70
CA SER A 131 -3.33 11.36 6.74
C SER A 131 -4.19 12.41 7.45
N PRO A 132 -5.48 12.42 7.23
CA PRO A 132 -6.41 13.02 8.20
C PRO A 132 -6.33 12.30 9.56
N LEU A 133 -6.94 12.89 10.59
CA LEU A 133 -7.10 12.24 11.89
C LEU A 133 -8.20 11.18 11.78
N PHE A 134 -7.87 9.93 12.10
CA PHE A 134 -8.83 8.85 12.22
C PHE A 134 -9.09 8.57 13.70
N SER A 135 -10.34 8.62 14.12
CA SER A 135 -10.72 8.60 15.54
C SER A 135 -11.79 7.57 15.88
N GLU A 136 -12.03 6.60 15.03
CA GLU A 136 -12.96 5.49 15.29
C GLU A 136 -12.24 4.16 15.06
N VAL A 137 -12.75 3.07 15.67
CA VAL A 137 -12.31 1.71 15.40
C VAL A 137 -12.74 1.33 13.97
N GLY A 138 -11.84 0.71 13.21
CA GLY A 138 -12.11 0.31 11.82
C GLY A 138 -10.86 0.24 10.96
N SER A 139 -11.06 -0.19 9.72
CA SER A 139 -10.01 -0.26 8.70
C SER A 139 -9.99 1.02 7.87
N TYR A 140 -8.82 1.56 7.67
CA TYR A 140 -8.60 2.82 6.97
C TYR A 140 -7.57 2.70 5.87
N SER A 141 -7.74 3.51 4.84
CA SER A 141 -6.71 3.72 3.83
C SER A 141 -6.74 5.15 3.32
N PHE A 142 -5.60 5.66 2.91
CA PHE A 142 -5.50 6.94 2.22
C PHE A 142 -4.42 6.89 1.15
N ILE A 143 -4.58 7.75 0.15
CA ILE A 143 -3.58 7.97 -0.89
C ILE A 143 -2.94 9.31 -0.61
N GLY A 144 -1.62 9.33 -0.58
CA GLY A 144 -0.85 10.56 -0.41
C GLY A 144 0.30 10.65 -1.40
N THR A 145 0.83 11.85 -1.55
CA THR A 145 2.03 12.08 -2.37
C THR A 145 3.20 12.39 -1.46
N THR A 146 4.30 11.70 -1.62
CA THR A 146 5.50 11.88 -0.81
C THR A 146 6.11 13.26 -1.04
N THR A 147 6.47 13.95 0.05
CA THR A 147 7.12 15.27 0.01
C THR A 147 8.51 15.27 0.62
N ASN A 148 8.88 14.21 1.30
CA ASN A 148 10.21 13.97 1.84
C ASN A 148 10.56 12.48 1.76
N VAL A 149 11.71 12.08 2.27
CA VAL A 149 12.28 10.74 2.12
C VAL A 149 12.79 10.20 3.46
N THR A 150 11.97 10.20 4.49
CA THR A 150 12.46 9.78 5.81
C THR A 150 11.88 8.48 6.32
N ASN A 151 10.63 8.45 6.74
CA ASN A 151 10.06 7.31 7.46
C ASN A 151 8.54 7.27 7.29
N ILE A 152 7.95 6.14 7.64
CA ILE A 152 6.56 6.12 8.07
C ILE A 152 6.51 6.37 9.58
N TYR A 153 5.68 7.31 10.00
CA TYR A 153 5.41 7.64 11.39
C TYR A 153 3.95 7.40 11.72
N ILE A 154 3.69 6.86 12.89
CA ILE A 154 2.37 6.72 13.46
C ILE A 154 2.30 7.60 14.70
N ASN A 155 1.26 8.46 14.79
CA ASN A 155 1.10 9.51 15.81
C ASN A 155 2.21 10.58 15.78
N ASN A 156 2.60 11.04 14.60
CA ASN A 156 3.73 11.96 14.44
C ASN A 156 3.43 13.41 14.85
N SER A 157 2.21 13.84 14.97
CA SER A 157 1.89 15.24 15.26
C SER A 157 0.78 15.38 16.31
N GLY A 158 0.81 16.50 17.02
CA GLY A 158 0.04 16.79 18.22
C GLY A 158 -1.48 16.64 18.20
N ALA A 159 -2.10 16.35 17.05
CA ALA A 159 -3.52 16.05 16.95
C ALA A 159 -3.84 14.56 17.14
N GLY A 160 -2.87 13.67 16.87
CA GLY A 160 -3.04 12.22 16.96
C GLY A 160 -2.23 11.64 18.13
N ASN A 161 -2.82 11.53 19.29
CA ASN A 161 -2.24 10.81 20.42
C ASN A 161 -3.18 9.68 20.81
N LEU A 162 -3.33 8.70 19.92
CA LEU A 162 -4.16 7.53 20.14
C LEU A 162 -3.84 6.92 21.51
N ILE A 163 -4.85 6.67 22.31
CA ILE A 163 -4.83 5.68 23.40
C ILE A 163 -5.66 4.51 22.93
N GLY A 164 -4.99 3.43 22.57
CA GLY A 164 -5.60 2.28 21.90
C GLY A 164 -4.58 1.47 21.12
N SER A 165 -5.05 0.66 20.19
CA SER A 165 -4.20 -0.27 19.43
C SER A 165 -4.45 -0.17 17.93
N ILE A 166 -3.40 -0.39 17.17
CA ILE A 166 -3.45 -0.49 15.69
C ILE A 166 -2.86 -1.80 15.23
N ASP A 167 -3.23 -2.19 14.00
CA ASP A 167 -2.74 -3.39 13.34
C ASP A 167 -2.73 -3.21 11.81
N ASN A 168 -2.18 -4.18 11.09
CA ASN A 168 -2.22 -4.31 9.63
C ASN A 168 -1.75 -3.06 8.88
N VAL A 169 -0.64 -2.47 9.33
CA VAL A 169 -0.03 -1.31 8.64
C VAL A 169 0.64 -1.76 7.35
N SER A 170 0.28 -1.12 6.24
CA SER A 170 0.77 -1.42 4.89
C SER A 170 1.01 -0.13 4.10
N VAL A 171 2.02 -0.13 3.25
CA VAL A 171 2.35 0.97 2.33
C VAL A 171 2.71 0.43 0.95
#